data_6f3c89490bd6d649a2f75c58195223b2
#
_entry.id   6f3c89490bd6d649a2f75c58195223b2
#
_cell.length_a   1.000
_cell.length_b   1.000
_cell.length_c   1.000
_cell.angle_alpha   90.00
_cell.angle_beta   90.00
_cell.angle_gamma   90.00
#
_symmetry.space_group_name_H-M   'P 1'
#
loop_
_entity.id
_entity.type
_entity.pdbx_description
1 polymer ?
#
loop_
_entity_poly.entity_id
_entity_poly.type
_entity_poly.pdbx_seq_one_letter_code
_entity_poly.pdbx_strand_id
1 'polypeptide(L)'
;MKTALKLLVFVVTVVNAALAQVVPDATGPRVPISGSAHYDLHYSEIEYLGGSFNDSQSAVFSGDVAYANFSERLPFSLKDAGGYSWAVTGTPYEVGPFDNLSLSQGTVRRKWNLQLSDDASYRQGAPTTGFSGVAGTGEPIGGSTPPPSTSQTILTVNTKTVANSANGEFDRTLNFNTSLNLGGTSELLRYPDGNGIDTDSQTANGGLTWRLDARNSLSARYLFTQFSYPGNSLGLLTTTLITNSALFDYQRHWTRQITTDGSVGPEWVVGANSAIIPFSTRISGNASFQDQFRFGSASLNYRHTTSGGGGFLVGGEVDSVNAGFSKEFSKKVTTAFSGGYMRTVGLGTQGTIDGKFGAAMFTWRMSRFFTAFASYTADDQESSSSLPSNALNQTLQVISFGIGFSPREKHLESQ
;
A
#
# COMPACT_ATOMS: atom_id res chain seq x y z
N MET A 1 -20.55 5.80 -14.32
CA MET A 1 -21.59 5.26 -13.41
C MET A 1 -21.97 3.80 -13.66
N LYS A 2 -22.32 3.36 -14.90
CA LYS A 2 -22.71 1.96 -15.15
C LYS A 2 -21.59 0.93 -14.92
N THR A 3 -20.33 1.29 -15.12
CA THR A 3 -19.17 0.40 -14.93
C THR A 3 -18.78 0.26 -13.46
N ALA A 4 -18.82 1.35 -12.70
CA ALA A 4 -18.58 1.33 -11.25
C ALA A 4 -19.64 0.53 -10.49
N LEU A 5 -20.91 0.65 -10.92
CA LEU A 5 -22.01 -0.13 -10.36
C LEU A 5 -21.85 -1.63 -10.66
N LYS A 6 -21.32 -1.99 -11.84
CA LYS A 6 -21.04 -3.40 -12.19
C LYS A 6 -19.87 -3.96 -11.37
N LEU A 7 -18.84 -3.14 -11.09
CA LEU A 7 -17.71 -3.54 -10.24
C LEU A 7 -18.16 -3.75 -8.79
N LEU A 8 -18.97 -2.83 -8.27
CA LEU A 8 -19.54 -2.95 -6.92
C LEU A 8 -20.44 -4.19 -6.78
N VAL A 9 -21.29 -4.48 -7.79
CA VAL A 9 -22.13 -5.68 -7.82
C VAL A 9 -21.27 -6.95 -7.93
N PHE A 10 -20.17 -6.92 -8.70
CA PHE A 10 -19.27 -8.05 -8.82
C PHE A 10 -18.54 -8.33 -7.50
N VAL A 11 -18.02 -7.30 -6.82
CA VAL A 11 -17.37 -7.40 -5.49
C VAL A 11 -18.36 -7.93 -4.46
N VAL A 12 -19.57 -7.39 -4.39
CA VAL A 12 -20.63 -7.88 -3.48
C VAL A 12 -21.03 -9.33 -3.81
N THR A 13 -21.01 -9.73 -5.08
CA THR A 13 -21.36 -11.11 -5.48
C THR A 13 -20.24 -12.09 -5.13
N VAL A 14 -18.96 -11.68 -5.28
CA VAL A 14 -17.79 -12.49 -4.89
C VAL A 14 -17.72 -12.65 -3.36
N VAL A 15 -17.96 -11.58 -2.60
CA VAL A 15 -18.04 -11.63 -1.13
C VAL A 15 -19.18 -12.55 -0.67
N ASN A 16 -20.35 -12.46 -1.28
CA ASN A 16 -21.48 -13.36 -0.95
C ASN A 16 -21.19 -14.82 -1.36
N ALA A 17 -20.49 -15.06 -2.47
CA ALA A 17 -20.08 -16.40 -2.88
C ALA A 17 -19.00 -16.98 -1.94
N ALA A 18 -18.05 -16.16 -1.47
CA ALA A 18 -17.05 -16.57 -0.49
C ALA A 18 -17.68 -16.85 0.88
N LEU A 19 -18.65 -16.04 1.30
CA LEU A 19 -19.42 -16.28 2.54
C LEU A 19 -20.34 -17.51 2.43
N ALA A 20 -20.88 -17.80 1.24
CA ALA A 20 -21.71 -18.99 1.01
C ALA A 20 -20.91 -20.31 0.99
N GLN A 21 -19.61 -20.26 0.69
CA GLN A 21 -18.74 -21.45 0.74
C GLN A 21 -18.25 -21.81 2.16
N VAL A 22 -18.46 -20.93 3.15
CA VAL A 22 -18.20 -21.22 4.57
C VAL A 22 -19.50 -21.74 5.23
N VAL A 23 -20.22 -22.66 4.60
CA VAL A 23 -21.18 -23.49 5.31
C VAL A 23 -20.38 -24.60 5.98
N PRO A 24 -20.24 -24.63 7.32
CA PRO A 24 -19.56 -25.71 8.00
C PRO A 24 -20.36 -26.98 7.74
N ASP A 25 -19.69 -28.01 7.26
CA ASP A 25 -20.25 -29.36 7.21
C ASP A 25 -20.76 -29.72 8.64
N ALA A 26 -22.04 -29.95 8.76
CA ALA A 26 -22.77 -29.99 10.04
C ALA A 26 -22.36 -31.19 10.94
N THR A 27 -21.32 -31.93 10.58
CA THR A 27 -20.91 -33.18 11.24
C THR A 27 -19.47 -33.20 11.79
N GLY A 28 -18.67 -32.11 11.59
CA GLY A 28 -17.33 -31.99 12.14
C GLY A 28 -17.29 -31.41 13.56
N PRO A 29 -16.23 -31.64 14.36
CA PRO A 29 -16.08 -31.00 15.65
C PRO A 29 -16.11 -29.48 15.47
N ARG A 30 -17.07 -28.81 16.10
CA ARG A 30 -17.22 -27.36 16.07
C ARG A 30 -15.94 -26.71 16.62
N VAL A 31 -15.12 -26.15 15.78
CA VAL A 31 -14.02 -25.27 16.20
C VAL A 31 -14.66 -23.97 16.68
N PRO A 32 -14.42 -23.54 17.91
CA PRO A 32 -14.96 -22.28 18.41
C PRO A 32 -14.47 -21.15 17.49
N ILE A 33 -15.40 -20.46 16.83
CA ILE A 33 -15.12 -19.29 16.00
C ILE A 33 -14.95 -18.13 16.98
N SER A 34 -13.71 -17.79 17.30
CA SER A 34 -13.42 -16.54 18.00
C SER A 34 -13.16 -15.46 16.95
N GLY A 35 -14.02 -14.48 16.88
CA GLY A 35 -13.89 -13.36 15.96
C GLY A 35 -14.07 -12.03 16.69
N SER A 36 -13.58 -10.96 16.11
CA SER A 36 -13.86 -9.60 16.53
C SER A 36 -14.48 -8.81 15.39
N ALA A 37 -15.40 -7.92 15.73
CA ALA A 37 -15.95 -6.94 14.84
C ALA A 37 -15.87 -5.56 15.49
N HIS A 38 -15.41 -4.56 14.75
CA HIS A 38 -15.43 -3.18 15.17
C HIS A 38 -15.84 -2.26 14.02
N TYR A 39 -16.23 -1.06 14.38
CA TYR A 39 -16.47 0.02 13.42
C TYR A 39 -15.99 1.33 14.02
N ASP A 40 -15.48 2.20 13.18
CA ASP A 40 -15.03 3.53 13.55
C ASP A 40 -15.69 4.58 12.66
N LEU A 41 -15.91 5.77 13.21
CA LEU A 41 -16.41 6.93 12.48
C LEU A 41 -15.47 8.10 12.71
N HIS A 42 -15.14 8.82 11.65
CA HIS A 42 -14.21 9.93 11.67
C HIS A 42 -14.81 11.17 11.00
N TYR A 43 -14.52 12.32 11.56
CA TYR A 43 -14.71 13.61 10.93
C TYR A 43 -13.40 14.38 10.95
N SER A 44 -13.02 14.97 9.85
CA SER A 44 -11.83 15.82 9.76
C SER A 44 -12.04 17.01 8.84
N GLU A 45 -11.32 18.09 9.12
CA GLU A 45 -11.14 19.23 8.25
C GLU A 45 -9.71 19.24 7.74
N ILE A 46 -9.55 19.52 6.46
CA ILE A 46 -8.29 19.50 5.75
C ILE A 46 -8.09 20.83 5.07
N GLU A 47 -6.95 21.47 5.34
CA GLU A 47 -6.51 22.70 4.70
C GLU A 47 -5.34 22.39 3.77
N TYR A 48 -5.44 22.86 2.54
CA TYR A 48 -4.42 22.71 1.50
C TYR A 48 -3.72 24.06 1.30
N LEU A 49 -2.39 24.02 1.39
CA LEU A 49 -1.53 25.18 1.25
C LEU A 49 -0.50 24.90 0.14
N GLY A 50 -0.31 25.89 -0.75
CA GLY A 50 0.69 25.80 -1.82
C GLY A 50 0.12 25.42 -3.18
N GLY A 51 0.87 25.80 -4.22
CA GLY A 51 0.54 25.55 -5.61
C GLY A 51 -0.83 26.08 -6.05
N SER A 52 -1.51 25.30 -6.88
CA SER A 52 -2.86 25.63 -7.42
C SER A 52 -3.99 25.41 -6.40
N PHE A 53 -3.72 24.85 -5.22
CA PHE A 53 -4.70 24.51 -4.18
C PHE A 53 -4.63 25.45 -2.98
N ASN A 54 -3.87 26.53 -3.10
CA ASN A 54 -3.67 27.49 -2.01
C ASN A 54 -5.00 28.03 -1.49
N ASP A 55 -5.12 28.13 -0.16
CA ASP A 55 -6.33 28.61 0.55
C ASP A 55 -7.60 27.80 0.28
N SER A 56 -7.46 26.52 -0.03
CA SER A 56 -8.61 25.62 -0.18
C SER A 56 -8.78 24.72 1.05
N GLN A 57 -10.04 24.41 1.36
CA GLN A 57 -10.39 23.55 2.50
C GLN A 57 -11.40 22.49 2.08
N SER A 58 -11.25 21.30 2.61
CA SER A 58 -12.25 20.24 2.54
C SER A 58 -12.62 19.73 3.92
N ALA A 59 -13.84 19.20 4.03
CA ALA A 59 -14.26 18.42 5.18
C ALA A 59 -14.50 16.99 4.74
N VAL A 60 -14.14 16.03 5.59
CA VAL A 60 -14.22 14.61 5.31
C VAL A 60 -15.01 13.92 6.41
N PHE A 61 -15.99 13.13 6.00
CA PHE A 61 -16.64 12.16 6.87
C PHE A 61 -16.32 10.77 6.36
N SER A 62 -15.75 9.93 7.23
CA SER A 62 -15.35 8.57 6.90
C SER A 62 -15.73 7.59 8.00
N GLY A 63 -15.71 6.32 7.67
CA GLY A 63 -15.88 5.26 8.63
C GLY A 63 -15.25 3.98 8.12
N ASP A 64 -14.98 3.08 9.04
CA ASP A 64 -14.55 1.74 8.70
C ASP A 64 -15.31 0.69 9.49
N VAL A 65 -15.43 -0.48 8.86
CA VAL A 65 -15.97 -1.69 9.47
C VAL A 65 -14.94 -2.78 9.26
N ALA A 66 -14.55 -3.44 10.33
CA ALA A 66 -13.65 -4.57 10.24
C ALA A 66 -14.20 -5.79 10.97
N TYR A 67 -13.94 -6.94 10.37
CA TYR A 67 -14.22 -8.25 10.94
C TYR A 67 -12.95 -9.11 10.85
N ALA A 68 -12.56 -9.76 11.94
CA ALA A 68 -11.47 -10.70 11.94
C ALA A 68 -11.88 -12.00 12.65
N ASN A 69 -11.56 -13.13 12.04
CA ASN A 69 -11.64 -14.46 12.63
C ASN A 69 -10.22 -14.95 12.95
N PHE A 70 -9.93 -15.15 14.21
CA PHE A 70 -8.60 -15.57 14.69
C PHE A 70 -8.44 -17.10 14.75
N SER A 71 -9.09 -17.85 13.85
CA SER A 71 -8.87 -19.28 13.74
C SER A 71 -7.39 -19.61 13.52
N GLU A 72 -6.80 -20.47 14.33
CA GLU A 72 -5.40 -20.91 14.17
C GLU A 72 -5.12 -21.59 12.81
N ARG A 73 -6.16 -22.16 12.19
CA ARG A 73 -6.02 -22.93 10.94
C ARG A 73 -6.53 -22.19 9.71
N LEU A 74 -7.50 -21.32 9.89
CA LEU A 74 -8.20 -20.60 8.82
C LEU A 74 -8.44 -19.15 9.27
N PRO A 75 -7.38 -18.34 9.49
CA PRO A 75 -7.55 -16.94 9.81
C PRO A 75 -8.20 -16.21 8.61
N PHE A 76 -9.12 -15.32 8.91
CA PHE A 76 -9.84 -14.51 7.94
C PHE A 76 -9.98 -13.08 8.45
N SER A 77 -9.80 -12.11 7.59
CA SER A 77 -10.12 -10.71 7.91
C SER A 77 -10.77 -10.01 6.73
N LEU A 78 -11.70 -9.13 7.04
CA LEU A 78 -12.37 -8.23 6.11
C LEU A 78 -12.35 -6.85 6.72
N LYS A 79 -11.90 -5.86 5.98
CA LYS A 79 -11.97 -4.45 6.34
C LYS A 79 -12.53 -3.67 5.17
N ASP A 80 -13.49 -2.81 5.45
CA ASP A 80 -14.05 -1.86 4.51
C ASP A 80 -13.96 -0.47 5.13
N ALA A 81 -13.31 0.47 4.44
CA ALA A 81 -13.07 1.82 4.93
C ALA A 81 -13.36 2.82 3.82
N GLY A 82 -14.33 3.70 4.04
CA GLY A 82 -14.73 4.63 3.02
C GLY A 82 -15.32 5.92 3.58
N GLY A 83 -15.60 6.85 2.69
CA GLY A 83 -16.15 8.12 3.08
C GLY A 83 -16.42 9.07 1.92
N TYR A 84 -16.66 10.29 2.28
CA TYR A 84 -16.90 11.38 1.35
C TYR A 84 -16.18 12.63 1.80
N SER A 85 -15.47 13.26 0.88
CA SER A 85 -14.85 14.57 1.04
C SER A 85 -15.63 15.61 0.26
N TRP A 86 -15.89 16.77 0.84
CA TRP A 86 -16.54 17.91 0.16
C TRP A 86 -15.74 19.19 0.34
N ALA A 87 -15.80 20.06 -0.65
CA ALA A 87 -15.18 21.37 -0.60
C ALA A 87 -15.92 22.27 0.42
N VAL A 88 -15.18 22.93 1.29
CA VAL A 88 -15.65 23.98 2.19
C VAL A 88 -15.33 25.34 1.58
N THR A 89 -14.08 25.53 1.14
CA THR A 89 -13.63 26.73 0.44
C THR A 89 -12.69 26.38 -0.70
N GLY A 90 -12.67 27.20 -1.75
CA GLY A 90 -11.76 27.03 -2.89
C GLY A 90 -11.99 25.76 -3.70
N THR A 91 -10.93 25.26 -4.28
CA THR A 91 -10.88 24.01 -5.06
C THR A 91 -9.90 23.04 -4.40
N PRO A 92 -10.33 22.30 -3.38
CA PRO A 92 -9.46 21.37 -2.67
C PRO A 92 -8.95 20.27 -3.57
N TYR A 93 -7.82 19.70 -3.17
CA TYR A 93 -7.13 18.64 -3.90
C TYR A 93 -7.94 17.34 -3.98
N GLU A 94 -8.63 16.99 -2.89
CA GLU A 94 -9.47 15.80 -2.81
C GLU A 94 -10.92 16.18 -2.52
N VAL A 95 -11.83 15.86 -3.46
CA VAL A 95 -13.27 16.04 -3.29
C VAL A 95 -14.00 14.88 -3.92
N GLY A 96 -14.92 14.26 -3.18
CA GLY A 96 -15.74 13.16 -3.66
C GLY A 96 -15.67 11.90 -2.80
N PRO A 97 -16.28 10.81 -3.26
CA PRO A 97 -16.25 9.54 -2.54
C PRO A 97 -14.89 8.86 -2.66
N PHE A 98 -14.52 8.16 -1.59
CA PHE A 98 -13.39 7.24 -1.57
C PHE A 98 -13.80 5.98 -0.82
N ASP A 99 -13.17 4.87 -1.18
CA ASP A 99 -13.46 3.55 -0.62
C ASP A 99 -12.25 2.64 -0.71
N ASN A 100 -12.05 1.78 0.29
CA ASN A 100 -11.00 0.79 0.33
C ASN A 100 -11.49 -0.48 1.02
N LEU A 101 -11.56 -1.56 0.25
CA LEU A 101 -11.96 -2.88 0.71
C LEU A 101 -10.74 -3.79 0.76
N SER A 102 -10.46 -4.36 1.92
CA SER A 102 -9.36 -5.31 2.13
C SER A 102 -9.92 -6.65 2.61
N LEU A 103 -9.53 -7.72 1.95
CA LEU A 103 -9.88 -9.09 2.26
C LEU A 103 -8.61 -9.90 2.47
N SER A 104 -8.53 -10.70 3.52
CA SER A 104 -7.43 -11.66 3.71
C SER A 104 -7.94 -13.00 4.22
N GLN A 105 -7.46 -14.06 3.62
CA GLN A 105 -7.76 -15.45 4.00
C GLN A 105 -6.48 -16.24 4.13
N GLY A 106 -6.26 -16.85 5.28
CA GLY A 106 -5.15 -17.74 5.54
C GLY A 106 -5.56 -19.20 5.63
N THR A 107 -4.61 -20.09 5.37
CA THR A 107 -4.71 -21.52 5.69
C THR A 107 -3.38 -21.95 6.29
N VAL A 108 -3.38 -22.28 7.58
CA VAL A 108 -2.17 -22.66 8.32
C VAL A 108 -2.18 -24.16 8.60
N ARG A 109 -1.11 -24.84 8.21
CA ARG A 109 -0.87 -26.26 8.44
C ARG A 109 0.52 -26.46 9.07
N ARG A 110 0.77 -27.63 9.61
CA ARG A 110 2.03 -27.94 10.31
C ARG A 110 3.30 -27.67 9.47
N LYS A 111 3.25 -27.87 8.16
CA LYS A 111 4.41 -27.76 7.29
C LYS A 111 4.26 -26.73 6.20
N TRP A 112 3.13 -26.11 6.06
CA TRP A 112 2.88 -25.10 5.04
C TRP A 112 1.82 -24.07 5.49
N ASN A 113 1.92 -22.91 4.93
CA ASN A 113 1.00 -21.80 5.07
C ASN A 113 0.63 -21.29 3.68
N LEU A 114 -0.64 -20.97 3.47
CA LEU A 114 -1.14 -20.25 2.29
C LEU A 114 -1.88 -19.03 2.78
N GLN A 115 -1.53 -17.87 2.25
CA GLN A 115 -2.23 -16.61 2.49
C GLN A 115 -2.67 -16.03 1.17
N LEU A 116 -3.92 -15.59 1.10
CA LEU A 116 -4.50 -14.86 -0.01
C LEU A 116 -5.01 -13.54 0.51
N SER A 117 -4.75 -12.47 -0.21
CA SER A 117 -5.32 -11.15 0.10
C SER A 117 -5.75 -10.44 -1.18
N ASP A 118 -6.75 -9.59 -1.05
CA ASP A 118 -7.26 -8.75 -2.11
C ASP A 118 -7.62 -7.38 -1.54
N ASP A 119 -7.05 -6.33 -2.12
CA ASP A 119 -7.25 -4.95 -1.73
C ASP A 119 -7.79 -4.18 -2.92
N ALA A 120 -8.99 -3.63 -2.81
CA ALA A 120 -9.62 -2.82 -3.84
C ALA A 120 -9.85 -1.42 -3.33
N SER A 121 -9.50 -0.40 -4.10
CA SER A 121 -9.69 0.99 -3.73
C SER A 121 -10.23 1.85 -4.85
N TYR A 122 -11.04 2.82 -4.48
CA TYR A 122 -11.51 3.91 -5.30
C TYR A 122 -11.21 5.24 -4.62
N ARG A 123 -10.60 6.16 -5.33
CA ARG A 123 -10.31 7.51 -4.81
C ARG A 123 -10.57 8.55 -5.89
N GLN A 124 -11.00 9.73 -5.45
CA GLN A 124 -11.10 10.92 -6.28
C GLN A 124 -10.11 11.95 -5.76
N GLY A 125 -9.06 12.20 -6.52
CA GLY A 125 -7.89 12.97 -6.12
C GLY A 125 -6.63 12.11 -6.15
N ALA A 126 -5.46 12.72 -6.15
CA ALA A 126 -4.23 11.95 -6.05
C ALA A 126 -4.06 11.46 -4.61
N PRO A 127 -3.55 10.25 -4.41
CA PRO A 127 -3.33 9.74 -3.08
C PRO A 127 -2.18 10.51 -2.41
N THR A 128 -2.49 11.45 -1.55
CA THR A 128 -1.51 12.03 -0.62
C THR A 128 -0.87 10.96 0.27
N THR A 129 -1.54 9.81 0.39
CA THR A 129 -1.12 8.66 1.19
C THR A 129 -0.16 7.70 0.49
N GLY A 130 -0.15 7.64 -0.84
CA GLY A 130 0.68 6.70 -1.59
C GLY A 130 2.17 7.03 -1.52
N PHE A 131 2.51 8.28 -1.28
CA PHE A 131 3.89 8.75 -1.23
C PHE A 131 4.51 8.64 0.15
N SER A 132 3.77 8.97 1.20
CA SER A 132 4.32 9.11 2.55
C SER A 132 4.30 7.83 3.38
N GLY A 133 3.53 6.81 3.01
CA GLY A 133 3.28 5.68 3.91
C GLY A 133 2.61 6.10 5.24
N VAL A 134 2.29 7.38 5.39
CA VAL A 134 1.44 7.88 6.47
C VAL A 134 0.01 7.61 6.05
N ALA A 135 -0.69 6.82 6.82
CA ALA A 135 -2.10 6.58 6.63
C ALA A 135 -2.83 7.91 6.49
N GLY A 136 -3.63 8.04 5.45
CA GLY A 136 -4.48 9.19 5.24
C GLY A 136 -5.31 9.45 6.48
N THR A 137 -5.82 10.65 6.57
CA THR A 137 -6.62 11.13 7.67
C THR A 137 -7.57 10.06 8.22
N GLY A 138 -7.30 9.57 9.43
CA GLY A 138 -8.22 8.74 10.18
C GLY A 138 -7.85 7.26 10.36
N GLU A 139 -6.78 6.74 9.77
CA GLU A 139 -6.38 5.37 10.11
C GLU A 139 -5.63 5.31 11.45
N PRO A 140 -6.01 4.39 12.35
CA PRO A 140 -5.31 4.24 13.62
C PRO A 140 -3.87 3.80 13.37
N ILE A 141 -2.93 4.48 14.03
CA ILE A 141 -1.51 4.12 14.03
C ILE A 141 -1.38 2.71 14.61
N GLY A 142 -0.91 1.75 13.83
CA GLY A 142 -0.68 0.37 14.28
C GLY A 142 -1.28 -0.71 13.39
N GLY A 143 -2.08 -0.36 12.40
CA GLY A 143 -2.41 -1.28 11.32
C GLY A 143 -1.17 -1.51 10.45
N SER A 144 -0.82 -2.76 10.17
CA SER A 144 0.11 -3.11 9.12
C SER A 144 -0.55 -2.77 7.79
N THR A 145 -0.45 -1.50 7.38
CA THR A 145 -0.79 -1.15 6.00
C THR A 145 0.19 -1.89 5.10
N PRO A 146 -0.28 -2.64 4.10
CA PRO A 146 0.61 -3.14 3.07
C PRO A 146 1.39 -1.94 2.51
N PRO A 147 2.67 -2.12 2.17
CA PRO A 147 3.43 -1.05 1.53
C PRO A 147 2.61 -0.56 0.32
N PRO A 148 2.53 0.76 0.10
CA PRO A 148 1.79 1.30 -1.03
C PRO A 148 2.28 0.59 -2.29
N SER A 149 1.33 0.20 -3.14
CA SER A 149 1.67 -0.46 -4.40
C SER A 149 2.72 0.39 -5.10
N THR A 150 3.79 -0.23 -5.57
CA THR A 150 4.93 0.45 -6.22
C THR A 150 4.55 1.25 -7.47
N SER A 151 3.29 1.17 -7.87
CA SER A 151 2.72 1.86 -9.03
C SER A 151 2.22 3.30 -8.76
N GLN A 152 2.05 3.71 -7.48
CA GLN A 152 1.48 5.03 -7.13
C GLN A 152 2.49 5.92 -6.40
N THR A 153 3.60 6.24 -7.04
CA THR A 153 4.66 7.04 -6.44
C THR A 153 4.64 8.52 -6.85
N ILE A 154 3.69 8.92 -7.70
CA ILE A 154 3.69 10.26 -8.31
C ILE A 154 2.40 10.99 -7.96
N LEU A 155 2.52 12.21 -7.46
CA LEU A 155 1.40 13.10 -7.22
C LEU A 155 0.81 13.58 -8.55
N THR A 156 -0.50 13.43 -8.70
CA THR A 156 -1.24 13.79 -9.91
C THR A 156 -2.30 14.84 -9.64
N VAL A 157 -2.60 15.68 -10.60
CA VAL A 157 -3.66 16.68 -10.47
C VAL A 157 -5.02 16.00 -10.57
N ASN A 158 -5.80 16.01 -9.49
CA ASN A 158 -7.26 15.75 -9.45
C ASN A 158 -7.74 14.62 -10.38
N THR A 159 -7.15 13.44 -10.25
CA THR A 159 -7.49 12.25 -11.03
C THR A 159 -8.28 11.25 -10.21
N LYS A 160 -9.31 10.64 -10.79
CA LYS A 160 -9.95 9.47 -10.20
C LYS A 160 -9.10 8.25 -10.43
N THR A 161 -8.89 7.47 -9.37
CA THR A 161 -8.15 6.21 -9.43
C THR A 161 -9.00 5.06 -8.96
N VAL A 162 -8.91 3.94 -9.67
CA VAL A 162 -9.41 2.63 -9.25
C VAL A 162 -8.21 1.72 -9.22
N ALA A 163 -7.90 1.16 -8.07
CA ALA A 163 -6.82 0.20 -7.91
C ALA A 163 -7.36 -1.10 -7.30
N ASN A 164 -6.79 -2.21 -7.72
CA ASN A 164 -7.00 -3.52 -7.10
C ASN A 164 -5.67 -4.24 -7.04
N SER A 165 -5.40 -4.92 -5.93
CA SER A 165 -4.19 -5.72 -5.71
C SER A 165 -4.56 -7.04 -5.07
N ALA A 166 -4.47 -8.12 -5.82
CA ALA A 166 -4.63 -9.48 -5.33
C ALA A 166 -3.27 -10.13 -5.13
N ASN A 167 -3.03 -10.69 -3.95
CA ASN A 167 -1.77 -11.31 -3.57
C ASN A 167 -1.99 -12.73 -3.06
N GLY A 168 -1.09 -13.65 -3.42
CA GLY A 168 -1.06 -15.02 -2.93
C GLY A 168 0.34 -15.41 -2.50
N GLU A 169 0.48 -15.93 -1.28
CA GLU A 169 1.75 -16.39 -0.72
C GLU A 169 1.61 -17.82 -0.20
N PHE A 170 2.56 -18.66 -0.56
CA PHE A 170 2.65 -20.04 -0.12
C PHE A 170 4.03 -20.30 0.47
N ASP A 171 4.06 -20.68 1.75
CA ASP A 171 5.27 -21.05 2.46
C ASP A 171 5.25 -22.53 2.84
N ARG A 172 6.33 -23.24 2.59
CA ARG A 172 6.50 -24.64 2.97
C ARG A 172 7.82 -24.88 3.68
N THR A 173 7.75 -25.38 4.89
CA THR A 173 8.93 -25.86 5.61
C THR A 173 9.37 -27.19 5.03
N LEU A 174 10.54 -27.22 4.39
CA LEU A 174 11.13 -28.44 3.79
C LEU A 174 11.85 -29.26 4.84
N ASN A 175 12.66 -28.60 5.67
CA ASN A 175 13.36 -29.20 6.80
C ASN A 175 13.51 -28.17 7.94
N PHE A 176 14.26 -28.49 8.97
CA PHE A 176 14.45 -27.64 10.17
C PHE A 176 14.99 -26.23 9.84
N ASN A 177 15.84 -26.12 8.84
CA ASN A 177 16.54 -24.86 8.49
C ASN A 177 16.13 -24.29 7.14
N THR A 178 15.31 -24.98 6.35
CA THR A 178 15.01 -24.57 4.98
C THR A 178 13.52 -24.47 4.74
N SER A 179 13.08 -23.38 4.15
CA SER A 179 11.72 -23.19 3.65
C SER A 179 11.70 -22.79 2.18
N LEU A 180 10.65 -23.20 1.50
CA LEU A 180 10.29 -22.78 0.14
C LEU A 180 9.21 -21.71 0.26
N ASN A 181 9.42 -20.59 -0.44
CA ASN A 181 8.47 -19.48 -0.53
C ASN A 181 8.07 -19.32 -1.99
N LEU A 182 6.78 -19.27 -2.27
CA LEU A 182 6.22 -18.99 -3.59
C LEU A 182 5.19 -17.90 -3.43
N GLY A 183 5.15 -16.94 -4.35
CA GLY A 183 4.19 -15.87 -4.28
C GLY A 183 3.80 -15.35 -5.66
N GLY A 184 2.71 -14.62 -5.69
CA GLY A 184 2.26 -13.93 -6.88
C GLY A 184 1.34 -12.78 -6.52
N THR A 185 1.46 -11.70 -7.27
CA THR A 185 0.63 -10.50 -7.11
C THR A 185 0.07 -10.10 -8.47
N SER A 186 -1.19 -9.72 -8.50
CA SER A 186 -1.84 -9.12 -9.67
C SER A 186 -2.37 -7.76 -9.26
N GLU A 187 -1.86 -6.71 -9.88
CA GLU A 187 -2.29 -5.33 -9.60
C GLU A 187 -2.93 -4.74 -10.85
N LEU A 188 -3.96 -3.94 -10.62
CA LEU A 188 -4.68 -3.21 -11.64
C LEU A 188 -4.81 -1.76 -11.19
N LEU A 189 -4.35 -0.83 -12.02
CA LEU A 189 -4.51 0.61 -11.80
C LEU A 189 -5.20 1.23 -13.02
N ARG A 190 -6.27 1.96 -12.76
CA ARG A 190 -7.08 2.62 -13.80
C ARG A 190 -7.32 4.08 -13.45
N TYR A 191 -7.30 4.89 -14.49
CA TYR A 191 -7.61 6.32 -14.45
C TYR A 191 -8.89 6.59 -15.27
N PRO A 192 -10.09 6.48 -14.65
CA PRO A 192 -11.36 6.63 -15.38
C PRO A 192 -11.54 7.97 -16.10
N ASP A 193 -10.82 9.00 -15.66
CA ASP A 193 -10.84 10.33 -16.27
C ASP A 193 -9.85 10.47 -17.44
N GLY A 194 -9.07 9.42 -17.72
CA GLY A 194 -8.06 9.42 -18.79
C GLY A 194 -6.83 10.30 -18.53
N ASN A 195 -6.64 10.80 -17.31
CA ASN A 195 -5.56 11.70 -16.93
C ASN A 195 -4.27 10.97 -16.49
N GLY A 196 -4.21 9.65 -16.66
CA GLY A 196 -3.05 8.82 -16.33
C GLY A 196 -2.92 7.62 -17.25
N ILE A 197 -1.84 6.88 -17.11
CA ILE A 197 -1.57 5.65 -17.85
C ILE A 197 -2.12 4.48 -17.06
N ASP A 198 -3.14 3.82 -17.59
CA ASP A 198 -3.65 2.56 -17.07
C ASP A 198 -2.54 1.52 -17.04
N THR A 199 -2.42 0.78 -15.94
CA THR A 199 -1.36 -0.20 -15.75
C THR A 199 -1.93 -1.49 -15.17
N ASP A 200 -1.56 -2.62 -15.76
CA ASP A 200 -1.74 -3.95 -15.20
C ASP A 200 -0.37 -4.49 -14.83
N SER A 201 -0.18 -4.94 -13.60
CA SER A 201 1.04 -5.54 -13.12
C SER A 201 0.79 -6.98 -12.68
N GLN A 202 1.64 -7.89 -13.12
CA GLN A 202 1.62 -9.28 -12.68
C GLN A 202 3.01 -9.67 -12.21
N THR A 203 3.11 -10.10 -10.97
CA THR A 203 4.35 -10.52 -10.35
C THR A 203 4.26 -11.98 -9.92
N ALA A 204 5.30 -12.73 -10.17
CA ALA A 204 5.48 -14.07 -9.64
C ALA A 204 6.87 -14.17 -9.00
N ASN A 205 6.95 -14.78 -7.83
CA ASN A 205 8.21 -14.99 -7.15
C ASN A 205 8.33 -16.41 -6.60
N GLY A 206 9.57 -16.89 -6.51
CA GLY A 206 9.87 -18.16 -5.89
C GLY A 206 11.26 -18.13 -5.28
N GLY A 207 11.42 -18.70 -4.10
CA GLY A 207 12.68 -18.66 -3.40
C GLY A 207 12.85 -19.71 -2.33
N LEU A 208 14.09 -19.87 -1.90
CA LEU A 208 14.49 -20.73 -0.79
C LEU A 208 15.09 -19.85 0.31
N THR A 209 14.66 -20.08 1.54
CA THR A 209 15.20 -19.42 2.71
C THR A 209 15.90 -20.43 3.59
N TRP A 210 17.14 -20.15 3.97
CA TRP A 210 17.95 -20.93 4.89
C TRP A 210 18.14 -20.16 6.20
N ARG A 211 17.73 -20.76 7.29
CA ARG A 211 18.03 -20.28 8.63
C ARG A 211 19.44 -20.72 8.99
N LEU A 212 20.39 -19.78 9.03
CA LEU A 212 21.79 -20.06 9.39
C LEU A 212 21.91 -20.31 10.90
N ASP A 213 21.21 -19.50 11.69
CA ASP A 213 21.12 -19.65 13.13
C ASP A 213 19.79 -18.98 13.65
N ALA A 214 19.68 -18.80 14.97
CA ALA A 214 18.49 -18.21 15.59
C ALA A 214 18.29 -16.71 15.23
N ARG A 215 19.30 -16.05 14.69
CA ARG A 215 19.31 -14.62 14.42
C ARG A 215 19.52 -14.28 12.95
N ASN A 216 20.03 -15.20 12.16
CA ASN A 216 20.45 -14.94 10.78
C ASN A 216 19.72 -15.87 9.81
N SER A 217 19.18 -15.31 8.75
CA SER A 217 18.66 -16.05 7.61
C SER A 217 19.19 -15.49 6.30
N LEU A 218 19.37 -16.39 5.34
CA LEU A 218 19.77 -16.09 3.98
C LEU A 218 18.69 -16.63 3.05
N SER A 219 18.33 -15.85 2.01
CA SER A 219 17.39 -16.32 0.99
C SER A 219 17.98 -16.10 -0.40
N ALA A 220 17.58 -16.96 -1.32
CA ALA A 220 17.77 -16.72 -2.74
C ALA A 220 16.40 -16.81 -3.41
N ARG A 221 16.01 -15.75 -4.14
CA ARG A 221 14.71 -15.69 -4.78
C ARG A 221 14.82 -15.17 -6.21
N TYR A 222 13.92 -15.68 -7.04
CA TYR A 222 13.69 -15.17 -8.38
C TYR A 222 12.37 -14.44 -8.42
N LEU A 223 12.35 -13.27 -9.05
CA LEU A 223 11.20 -12.41 -9.20
C LEU A 223 10.98 -12.13 -10.69
N PHE A 224 9.79 -12.40 -11.17
CA PHE A 224 9.29 -12.05 -12.49
C PHE A 224 8.19 -11.00 -12.33
N THR A 225 8.29 -9.88 -13.04
CA THR A 225 7.21 -8.89 -13.08
C THR A 225 6.94 -8.47 -14.53
N GLN A 226 5.66 -8.44 -14.87
CA GLN A 226 5.18 -7.94 -16.15
C GLN A 226 4.26 -6.76 -15.90
N PHE A 227 4.57 -5.62 -16.51
CA PHE A 227 3.70 -4.45 -16.57
C PHE A 227 3.14 -4.35 -17.98
N SER A 228 1.81 -4.22 -18.08
CA SER A 228 1.10 -4.04 -19.34
C SER A 228 0.41 -2.69 -19.30
N TYR A 229 0.63 -1.90 -20.35
CA TYR A 229 0.04 -0.57 -20.52
C TYR A 229 -0.95 -0.65 -21.67
N PRO A 230 -2.25 -0.86 -21.40
CA PRO A 230 -3.26 -0.79 -22.44
C PRO A 230 -3.28 0.62 -23.00
N GLY A 231 -3.36 0.75 -24.33
CA GLY A 231 -3.37 2.06 -25.00
C GLY A 231 -4.47 2.95 -24.41
N ASN A 232 -4.12 4.20 -24.13
CA ASN A 232 -4.99 5.14 -23.44
C ASN A 232 -5.28 6.41 -24.26
N SER A 233 -6.09 7.31 -23.70
CA SER A 233 -6.44 8.63 -24.23
C SER A 233 -5.25 9.57 -24.50
N LEU A 234 -4.07 9.29 -23.92
CA LEU A 234 -2.83 10.05 -24.15
C LEU A 234 -2.11 9.66 -25.45
N GLY A 235 -2.70 8.78 -26.28
CA GLY A 235 -2.14 8.39 -27.56
C GLY A 235 -0.96 7.42 -27.48
N LEU A 236 -0.72 6.81 -26.33
CA LEU A 236 0.30 5.79 -26.16
C LEU A 236 -0.17 4.47 -26.78
N LEU A 237 0.71 3.84 -27.54
CA LEU A 237 0.49 2.50 -28.06
C LEU A 237 0.54 1.48 -26.89
N THR A 238 -0.28 0.45 -26.97
CA THR A 238 -0.19 -0.70 -26.07
C THR A 238 1.25 -1.21 -26.03
N THR A 239 1.83 -1.28 -24.86
CA THR A 239 3.19 -1.80 -24.67
C THR A 239 3.30 -2.62 -23.41
N THR A 240 4.35 -3.39 -23.30
CA THR A 240 4.61 -4.26 -22.17
C THR A 240 6.08 -4.12 -21.73
N LEU A 241 6.28 -4.07 -20.44
CA LEU A 241 7.57 -4.10 -19.78
C LEU A 241 7.68 -5.39 -18.95
N ILE A 242 8.76 -6.13 -19.12
CA ILE A 242 9.04 -7.35 -18.35
C ILE A 242 10.34 -7.12 -17.58
N THR A 243 10.32 -7.41 -16.30
CA THR A 243 11.51 -7.46 -15.45
C THR A 243 11.71 -8.84 -14.86
N ASN A 244 12.95 -9.27 -14.79
CA ASN A 244 13.37 -10.51 -14.15
C ASN A 244 14.49 -10.19 -13.20
N SER A 245 14.38 -10.59 -11.93
CA SER A 245 15.43 -10.35 -10.93
C SER A 245 15.79 -11.61 -10.21
N ALA A 246 17.08 -11.79 -9.95
CA ALA A 246 17.61 -12.86 -9.10
C ALA A 246 18.24 -12.20 -7.86
N LEU A 247 17.57 -12.31 -6.72
CA LEU A 247 17.91 -11.58 -5.51
C LEU A 247 18.47 -12.51 -4.45
N PHE A 248 19.47 -12.03 -3.73
CA PHE A 248 19.98 -12.62 -2.50
C PHE A 248 19.59 -11.73 -1.35
N ASP A 249 18.87 -12.28 -0.40
CA ASP A 249 18.38 -11.57 0.76
C ASP A 249 19.12 -12.06 2.01
N TYR A 250 19.50 -11.12 2.88
CA TYR A 250 20.08 -11.42 4.18
C TYR A 250 19.32 -10.66 5.25
N GLN A 251 18.82 -11.39 6.27
CA GLN A 251 18.13 -10.83 7.40
C GLN A 251 18.90 -11.16 8.69
N ARG A 252 19.01 -10.15 9.57
CA ARG A 252 19.63 -10.30 10.88
C ARG A 252 18.82 -9.66 12.00
N HIS A 253 18.54 -10.44 13.02
CA HIS A 253 18.00 -9.96 14.31
C HIS A 253 19.16 -9.70 15.27
N TRP A 254 19.60 -8.44 15.39
CA TRP A 254 20.68 -8.03 16.30
C TRP A 254 20.28 -8.23 17.76
N THR A 255 19.04 -7.83 18.06
CA THR A 255 18.40 -7.98 19.35
C THR A 255 16.94 -8.44 19.12
N ARG A 256 16.14 -8.55 20.18
CA ARG A 256 14.70 -8.78 20.05
C ARG A 256 13.96 -7.57 19.46
N GLN A 257 14.58 -6.42 19.45
CA GLN A 257 14.01 -5.14 19.03
C GLN A 257 14.54 -4.68 17.66
N ILE A 258 15.82 -4.97 17.37
CA ILE A 258 16.52 -4.47 16.19
C ILE A 258 16.61 -5.57 15.13
N THR A 259 16.07 -5.30 13.98
CA THR A 259 16.13 -6.14 12.78
C THR A 259 16.69 -5.33 11.61
N THR A 260 17.57 -5.94 10.85
CA THR A 260 18.01 -5.43 9.55
C THR A 260 17.77 -6.50 8.51
N ASP A 261 17.31 -6.08 7.34
CA ASP A 261 17.27 -6.92 6.15
C ASP A 261 17.82 -6.16 4.94
N GLY A 262 18.32 -6.88 3.98
CA GLY A 262 18.79 -6.33 2.73
C GLY A 262 18.74 -7.38 1.64
N SER A 263 18.41 -6.94 0.44
CA SER A 263 18.46 -7.76 -0.76
C SER A 263 19.24 -7.05 -1.86
N VAL A 264 19.93 -7.81 -2.67
CA VAL A 264 20.64 -7.31 -3.84
C VAL A 264 20.74 -8.39 -4.91
N GLY A 265 20.67 -7.97 -6.16
CA GLY A 265 20.88 -8.88 -7.29
C GLY A 265 20.71 -8.22 -8.65
N PRO A 266 21.04 -8.94 -9.72
CA PRO A 266 20.83 -8.47 -11.08
C PRO A 266 19.33 -8.44 -11.44
N GLU A 267 18.96 -7.44 -12.20
CA GLU A 267 17.65 -7.26 -12.80
C GLU A 267 17.80 -7.06 -14.31
N TRP A 268 17.03 -7.80 -15.09
CA TRP A 268 16.96 -7.71 -16.53
C TRP A 268 15.63 -7.08 -16.94
N VAL A 269 15.71 -5.99 -17.69
CA VAL A 269 14.57 -5.21 -18.14
C VAL A 269 14.40 -5.39 -19.64
N VAL A 270 13.21 -5.78 -20.08
CA VAL A 270 12.87 -6.05 -21.48
C VAL A 270 11.56 -5.35 -21.82
N GLY A 271 11.57 -4.44 -22.79
CA GLY A 271 10.37 -3.82 -23.34
C GLY A 271 9.91 -4.52 -24.62
N ALA A 272 8.61 -4.64 -24.81
CA ALA A 272 8.04 -5.10 -26.08
C ALA A 272 8.37 -4.16 -27.25
N ASN A 273 8.54 -2.87 -26.96
CA ASN A 273 9.01 -1.88 -27.91
C ASN A 273 10.38 -1.34 -27.46
N SER A 274 11.45 -1.81 -28.09
CA SER A 274 12.82 -1.44 -27.75
C SER A 274 13.17 0.04 -28.02
N ALA A 275 12.38 0.74 -28.83
CA ALA A 275 12.55 2.16 -29.05
C ALA A 275 12.06 3.01 -27.86
N ILE A 276 11.10 2.49 -27.10
CA ILE A 276 10.56 3.14 -25.89
C ILE A 276 11.31 2.62 -24.65
N ILE A 277 11.47 1.30 -24.56
CA ILE A 277 12.09 0.63 -23.42
C ILE A 277 13.23 -0.27 -23.94
N PRO A 278 14.48 0.23 -23.96
CA PRO A 278 15.61 -0.57 -24.40
C PRO A 278 15.91 -1.69 -23.40
N PHE A 279 16.44 -2.80 -23.92
CA PHE A 279 16.98 -3.85 -23.04
C PHE A 279 18.09 -3.28 -22.16
N SER A 280 18.01 -3.57 -20.86
CA SER A 280 19.05 -3.18 -19.92
C SER A 280 19.21 -4.23 -18.81
N THR A 281 20.45 -4.32 -18.31
CA THR A 281 20.76 -5.09 -17.10
C THR A 281 21.18 -4.12 -16.02
N ARG A 282 20.61 -4.27 -14.84
CA ARG A 282 20.77 -3.34 -13.71
C ARG A 282 21.00 -4.13 -12.43
N ILE A 283 21.32 -3.44 -11.35
CA ILE A 283 21.31 -3.98 -10.00
C ILE A 283 20.00 -3.53 -9.37
N SER A 284 19.26 -4.43 -8.77
CA SER A 284 18.07 -4.16 -7.97
C SER A 284 18.33 -4.57 -6.53
N GLY A 285 17.73 -3.87 -5.58
CA GLY A 285 17.87 -4.21 -4.18
C GLY A 285 17.10 -3.31 -3.24
N ASN A 286 17.07 -3.75 -1.99
CA ASN A 286 16.53 -2.97 -0.88
C ASN A 286 17.35 -3.20 0.38
N ALA A 287 17.26 -2.25 1.30
CA ALA A 287 17.81 -2.38 2.64
C ALA A 287 16.81 -1.80 3.63
N SER A 288 16.57 -2.48 4.74
CA SER A 288 15.73 -1.98 5.80
C SER A 288 16.39 -2.11 7.17
N PHE A 289 16.06 -1.18 8.03
CA PHE A 289 16.38 -1.16 9.44
C PHE A 289 15.11 -0.89 10.22
N GLN A 290 14.83 -1.71 11.23
CA GLN A 290 13.70 -1.56 12.12
C GLN A 290 14.16 -1.72 13.57
N ASP A 291 13.78 -0.77 14.41
CA ASP A 291 13.95 -0.82 15.86
C ASP A 291 12.59 -0.67 16.55
N GLN A 292 12.21 -1.66 17.35
CA GLN A 292 10.98 -1.66 18.15
C GLN A 292 11.33 -1.50 19.62
N PHE A 293 11.28 -0.29 20.14
CA PHE A 293 11.50 -0.02 21.54
C PHE A 293 10.19 -0.01 22.36
N ARG A 294 10.32 -0.02 23.67
CA ARG A 294 9.19 -0.24 24.61
C ARG A 294 7.94 0.61 24.35
N PHE A 295 8.09 1.82 23.81
CA PHE A 295 7.01 2.79 23.61
C PHE A 295 7.01 3.41 22.20
N GLY A 296 7.49 2.68 21.21
CA GLY A 296 7.51 3.19 19.85
C GLY A 296 8.34 2.35 18.89
N SER A 297 8.55 2.88 17.71
CA SER A 297 9.35 2.25 16.66
C SER A 297 10.10 3.28 15.84
N ALA A 298 11.21 2.86 15.25
CA ALA A 298 11.94 3.60 14.24
C ALA A 298 12.19 2.68 13.05
N SER A 299 12.09 3.20 11.84
CA SER A 299 12.37 2.47 10.61
C SER A 299 13.10 3.33 9.60
N LEU A 300 13.96 2.69 8.82
CA LEU A 300 14.62 3.28 7.67
C LEU A 300 14.60 2.26 6.55
N ASN A 301 14.12 2.64 5.37
CA ASN A 301 14.05 1.77 4.21
C ASN A 301 14.68 2.47 3.01
N TYR A 302 15.50 1.73 2.27
CA TYR A 302 16.01 2.10 0.96
C TYR A 302 15.55 1.08 -0.06
N ARG A 303 15.17 1.53 -1.26
CA ARG A 303 14.79 0.65 -2.37
C ARG A 303 15.35 1.22 -3.68
N HIS A 304 15.90 0.33 -4.49
CA HIS A 304 16.29 0.57 -5.88
C HIS A 304 15.71 -0.54 -6.75
N THR A 305 14.77 -0.22 -7.63
CA THR A 305 14.04 -1.23 -8.43
C THR A 305 13.38 -0.60 -9.65
N THR A 306 13.00 -1.41 -10.62
CA THR A 306 12.13 -0.98 -11.71
C THR A 306 10.66 -1.04 -11.29
N SER A 307 9.90 0.00 -11.62
CA SER A 307 8.46 0.13 -11.35
C SER A 307 7.65 0.32 -12.61
N GLY A 308 6.33 0.22 -12.49
CA GLY A 308 5.37 0.50 -13.56
C GLY A 308 5.23 1.98 -13.92
N GLY A 309 5.99 2.90 -13.30
CA GLY A 309 6.04 4.32 -13.70
C GLY A 309 4.91 5.21 -13.19
N GLY A 310 4.03 4.71 -12.28
CA GLY A 310 3.10 5.52 -11.48
C GLY A 310 2.04 6.31 -12.22
N GLY A 311 1.69 5.94 -13.44
CA GLY A 311 0.62 6.60 -14.21
C GLY A 311 1.06 7.70 -15.17
N PHE A 312 2.35 8.07 -15.22
CA PHE A 312 2.89 9.07 -16.14
C PHE A 312 4.06 8.58 -16.98
N LEU A 313 4.72 7.54 -16.53
CA LEU A 313 5.84 6.91 -17.19
C LEU A 313 5.46 5.50 -17.61
N VAL A 314 5.96 5.07 -18.76
CA VAL A 314 5.88 3.67 -19.19
C VAL A 314 7.09 2.94 -18.62
N GLY A 315 7.03 2.64 -17.32
CA GLY A 315 8.13 2.10 -16.55
C GLY A 315 9.16 3.16 -16.10
N GLY A 316 9.73 2.94 -14.95
CA GLY A 316 10.76 3.80 -14.37
C GLY A 316 11.65 3.07 -13.39
N GLU A 317 12.90 3.50 -13.32
CA GLU A 317 13.84 3.13 -12.27
C GLU A 317 13.59 4.01 -11.06
N VAL A 318 13.31 3.41 -9.91
CA VAL A 318 12.94 4.11 -8.68
C VAL A 318 14.02 3.92 -7.63
N ASP A 319 14.56 5.03 -7.18
CA ASP A 319 15.34 5.14 -5.95
C ASP A 319 14.48 5.77 -4.87
N SER A 320 14.32 5.12 -3.73
CA SER A 320 13.56 5.69 -2.62
C SER A 320 14.22 5.44 -1.28
N VAL A 321 14.19 6.46 -0.42
CA VAL A 321 14.60 6.41 0.97
C VAL A 321 13.44 6.89 1.82
N ASN A 322 13.00 6.09 2.78
CA ASN A 322 11.91 6.43 3.69
C ASN A 322 12.36 6.17 5.13
N ALA A 323 12.10 7.14 6.00
CA ALA A 323 12.32 7.04 7.43
C ALA A 323 11.01 7.24 8.18
N GLY A 324 10.79 6.46 9.23
CA GLY A 324 9.62 6.56 10.09
C GLY A 324 10.03 6.49 11.56
N PHE A 325 9.33 7.22 12.39
CA PHE A 325 9.47 7.20 13.84
C PHE A 325 8.11 7.34 14.49
N SER A 326 7.78 6.47 15.42
CA SER A 326 6.58 6.58 16.23
C SER A 326 6.91 6.47 17.71
N LYS A 327 6.18 7.22 18.55
CA LYS A 327 6.37 7.18 19.99
C LYS A 327 5.05 7.38 20.74
N GLU A 328 4.80 6.50 21.69
CA GLU A 328 3.75 6.66 22.69
C GLU A 328 4.33 7.42 23.91
N PHE A 329 3.94 8.68 24.09
CA PHE A 329 4.33 9.46 25.26
C PHE A 329 3.53 9.08 26.49
N SER A 330 2.33 8.61 26.29
CA SER A 330 1.46 8.07 27.33
C SER A 330 0.44 7.11 26.71
N LYS A 331 -0.33 6.41 27.53
CA LYS A 331 -1.47 5.59 27.06
C LYS A 331 -2.52 6.39 26.28
N LYS A 332 -2.43 7.72 26.29
CA LYS A 332 -3.39 8.61 25.64
C LYS A 332 -2.80 9.40 24.47
N VAL A 333 -1.48 9.50 24.38
CA VAL A 333 -0.82 10.39 23.40
C VAL A 333 0.20 9.61 22.63
N THR A 334 0.03 9.59 21.32
CA THR A 334 0.97 9.01 20.35
C THR A 334 1.35 10.05 19.31
N THR A 335 2.61 10.06 18.90
CA THR A 335 3.09 10.84 17.77
C THR A 335 3.79 9.94 16.77
N ALA A 336 3.67 10.29 15.50
CA ALA A 336 4.42 9.67 14.42
C ALA A 336 5.00 10.74 13.52
N PHE A 337 6.20 10.47 13.02
CA PHE A 337 6.91 11.28 12.04
C PHE A 337 7.36 10.37 10.93
N SER A 338 7.25 10.83 9.70
CA SER A 338 7.83 10.14 8.54
C SER A 338 8.39 11.17 7.57
N GLY A 339 9.32 10.72 6.75
CA GLY A 339 9.87 11.55 5.70
C GLY A 339 10.65 10.69 4.73
N GLY A 340 10.82 11.18 3.53
CA GLY A 340 11.54 10.44 2.51
C GLY A 340 11.85 11.25 1.27
N TYR A 341 12.59 10.60 0.42
CA TYR A 341 12.96 11.06 -0.91
C TYR A 341 12.72 9.93 -1.90
N MET A 342 12.23 10.28 -3.06
CA MET A 342 12.08 9.37 -4.19
C MET A 342 12.54 10.04 -5.47
N ARG A 343 13.26 9.29 -6.28
CA ARG A 343 13.61 9.67 -7.63
C ARG A 343 13.16 8.56 -8.58
N THR A 344 12.40 8.93 -9.59
CA THR A 344 11.99 8.02 -10.66
C THR A 344 12.56 8.50 -11.97
N VAL A 345 13.38 7.68 -12.59
CA VAL A 345 13.95 7.93 -13.92
C VAL A 345 13.19 7.06 -14.92
N GLY A 346 12.48 7.68 -15.84
CA GLY A 346 11.76 6.96 -16.88
C GLY A 346 12.69 6.13 -17.76
N LEU A 347 12.24 4.94 -18.14
CA LEU A 347 12.99 4.08 -19.05
C LEU A 347 13.08 4.73 -20.43
N GLY A 348 14.26 4.71 -21.03
CA GLY A 348 14.53 5.42 -22.30
C GLY A 348 14.67 6.93 -22.12
N THR A 349 13.89 7.73 -22.86
CA THR A 349 13.98 9.20 -22.88
C THR A 349 12.80 9.90 -22.21
N GLN A 350 12.08 9.22 -21.33
CA GLN A 350 10.79 9.70 -20.81
C GLN A 350 10.90 10.82 -19.76
N GLY A 351 12.06 11.04 -19.16
CA GLY A 351 12.26 12.09 -18.18
C GLY A 351 12.41 11.58 -16.74
N THR A 352 12.47 12.52 -15.79
CA THR A 352 12.73 12.24 -14.37
C THR A 352 11.70 12.93 -13.49
N ILE A 353 11.33 12.30 -12.41
CA ILE A 353 10.49 12.85 -11.35
C ILE A 353 11.23 12.68 -10.03
N ASP A 354 11.44 13.77 -9.32
CA ASP A 354 12.01 13.82 -7.99
C ASP A 354 10.92 14.25 -7.01
N GLY A 355 10.82 13.55 -5.87
CA GLY A 355 9.85 13.85 -4.83
C GLY A 355 10.47 13.80 -3.45
N LYS A 356 10.07 14.71 -2.58
CA LYS A 356 10.44 14.77 -1.16
C LYS A 356 9.17 14.91 -0.36
N PHE A 357 9.10 14.22 0.77
CA PHE A 357 7.97 14.39 1.66
C PHE A 357 8.38 14.39 3.12
N GLY A 358 7.56 15.04 3.93
CA GLY A 358 7.64 14.99 5.38
C GLY A 358 6.25 15.02 5.98
N ALA A 359 6.02 14.20 6.99
CA ALA A 359 4.74 14.14 7.67
C ALA A 359 4.92 14.02 9.18
N ALA A 360 4.01 14.64 9.91
CA ALA A 360 3.91 14.55 11.36
C ALA A 360 2.46 14.28 11.73
N MET A 361 2.23 13.38 12.66
CA MET A 361 0.90 13.05 13.17
C MET A 361 0.91 13.03 14.69
N PHE A 362 -0.10 13.62 15.27
CA PHE A 362 -0.39 13.61 16.69
C PHE A 362 -1.76 13.01 16.94
N THR A 363 -1.84 12.04 17.84
CA THR A 363 -3.09 11.39 18.21
C THR A 363 -3.28 11.47 19.72
N TRP A 364 -4.46 11.91 20.14
CA TRP A 364 -4.84 12.02 21.54
C TRP A 364 -6.13 11.26 21.83
N ARG A 365 -6.02 10.17 22.58
CA ARG A 365 -7.17 9.43 23.10
C ARG A 365 -7.81 10.19 24.25
N MET A 366 -8.86 10.97 23.95
CA MET A 366 -9.59 11.79 24.94
C MET A 366 -10.35 10.89 25.93
N SER A 367 -10.96 9.83 25.41
CA SER A 367 -11.72 8.85 26.22
C SER A 367 -11.54 7.44 25.62
N ARG A 368 -12.27 6.47 26.18
CA ARG A 368 -12.31 5.11 25.63
C ARG A 368 -13.01 4.99 24.27
N PHE A 369 -13.73 6.02 23.85
CA PHE A 369 -14.50 6.02 22.62
C PHE A 369 -14.08 7.14 21.65
N PHE A 370 -13.42 8.18 22.13
CA PHE A 370 -13.10 9.35 21.34
C PHE A 370 -11.60 9.58 21.27
N THR A 371 -11.14 9.80 20.05
CA THR A 371 -9.75 10.14 19.72
C THR A 371 -9.74 11.42 18.89
N ALA A 372 -8.91 12.40 19.27
CA ALA A 372 -8.60 13.53 18.43
C ALA A 372 -7.27 13.31 17.73
N PHE A 373 -7.13 13.82 16.53
CA PHE A 373 -5.87 13.78 15.80
C PHE A 373 -5.59 15.09 15.08
N ALA A 374 -4.32 15.35 14.85
CA ALA A 374 -3.83 16.43 14.01
C ALA A 374 -2.70 15.86 13.15
N SER A 375 -2.66 16.24 11.88
CA SER A 375 -1.57 15.87 10.99
C SER A 375 -1.10 17.04 10.13
N TYR A 376 0.16 16.99 9.76
CA TYR A 376 0.78 17.89 8.80
C TYR A 376 1.57 17.04 7.81
N THR A 377 1.39 17.28 6.53
CA THR A 377 2.16 16.67 5.46
C THR A 377 2.65 17.75 4.51
N ALA A 378 3.90 17.65 4.10
CA ALA A 378 4.49 18.49 3.06
C ALA A 378 5.10 17.57 2.00
N ASP A 379 4.67 17.75 0.78
CA ASP A 379 5.13 17.02 -0.40
C ASP A 379 5.69 18.03 -1.42
N ASP A 380 6.90 17.80 -1.89
CA ASP A 380 7.56 18.61 -2.91
C ASP A 380 7.94 17.72 -4.09
N GLN A 381 7.35 18.00 -5.25
CA GLN A 381 7.59 17.22 -6.46
C GLN A 381 8.08 18.10 -7.59
N GLU A 382 9.20 17.69 -8.17
CA GLU A 382 9.80 18.30 -9.35
C GLU A 382 9.80 17.28 -10.51
N SER A 383 9.37 17.70 -11.68
CA SER A 383 9.38 16.88 -12.88
C SER A 383 10.16 17.55 -14.01
N SER A 384 10.84 16.75 -14.83
CA SER A 384 11.53 17.27 -16.00
C SER A 384 10.54 17.77 -17.06
N SER A 385 10.95 18.74 -17.86
CA SER A 385 10.12 19.37 -18.89
C SER A 385 9.67 18.44 -20.03
N SER A 386 10.17 17.20 -20.08
CA SER A 386 9.78 16.18 -21.06
C SER A 386 8.51 15.42 -20.70
N LEU A 387 7.99 15.62 -19.49
CA LEU A 387 6.77 14.95 -19.01
C LEU A 387 5.51 15.73 -19.39
N PRO A 388 4.34 15.05 -19.48
CA PRO A 388 3.07 15.73 -19.67
C PRO A 388 2.80 16.75 -18.56
N SER A 389 2.13 17.85 -18.89
CA SER A 389 1.82 18.96 -17.97
C SER A 389 0.93 18.58 -16.78
N ASN A 390 0.44 17.34 -16.73
CA ASN A 390 -0.42 16.82 -15.66
C ASN A 390 0.38 16.32 -14.44
N ALA A 391 1.70 16.14 -14.55
CA ALA A 391 2.54 15.88 -13.40
C ALA A 391 2.60 17.13 -12.53
N LEU A 392 2.26 17.02 -11.25
CA LEU A 392 2.40 18.14 -10.33
C LEU A 392 3.88 18.52 -10.21
N ASN A 393 4.19 19.78 -10.42
CA ASN A 393 5.51 20.36 -10.26
C ASN A 393 5.40 21.50 -9.25
N GLN A 394 5.18 21.14 -8.00
CA GLN A 394 4.88 22.10 -6.95
C GLN A 394 5.04 21.47 -5.55
N THR A 395 5.12 22.34 -4.56
CA THR A 395 5.02 21.96 -3.15
C THR A 395 3.56 21.97 -2.71
N LEU A 396 3.08 20.88 -2.13
CA LEU A 396 1.76 20.75 -1.51
C LEU A 396 1.92 20.57 -0.01
N GLN A 397 1.27 21.40 0.77
CA GLN A 397 1.20 21.24 2.22
C GLN A 397 -0.25 20.97 2.64
N VAL A 398 -0.43 20.01 3.53
CA VAL A 398 -1.74 19.57 3.98
C VAL A 398 -1.75 19.58 5.50
N ILE A 399 -2.69 20.32 6.10
CA ILE A 399 -2.96 20.31 7.53
C ILE A 399 -4.32 19.66 7.74
N SER A 400 -4.40 18.71 8.65
CA SER A 400 -5.65 18.03 8.95
C SER A 400 -5.88 17.96 10.46
N PHE A 401 -7.12 18.20 10.87
CA PHE A 401 -7.59 18.02 12.24
C PHE A 401 -8.86 17.20 12.22
N GLY A 402 -9.01 16.28 13.19
CA GLY A 402 -10.20 15.48 13.21
C GLY A 402 -10.48 14.81 14.55
N ILE A 403 -11.65 14.21 14.62
CA ILE A 403 -12.14 13.44 15.76
C ILE A 403 -12.63 12.11 15.24
N GLY A 404 -12.20 11.03 15.90
CA GLY A 404 -12.67 9.67 15.66
C GLY A 404 -13.53 9.19 16.83
N PHE A 405 -14.57 8.43 16.50
CA PHE A 405 -15.40 7.70 17.44
C PHE A 405 -15.23 6.21 17.18
N SER A 406 -14.73 5.49 18.17
CA SER A 406 -14.46 4.04 18.12
C SER A 406 -15.20 3.39 19.30
N PRO A 407 -16.31 2.68 19.07
CA PRO A 407 -16.98 1.92 20.11
C PRO A 407 -16.15 0.71 20.51
N ARG A 408 -16.52 0.06 21.59
CA ARG A 408 -15.84 -1.17 22.03
C ARG A 408 -15.98 -2.26 20.97
N GLU A 409 -14.84 -2.86 20.65
CA GLU A 409 -14.76 -4.09 19.89
C GLU A 409 -15.71 -5.17 20.47
N LYS A 410 -16.54 -5.75 19.63
CA LYS A 410 -17.39 -6.85 20.01
C LYS A 410 -16.66 -8.16 19.73
N HIS A 411 -16.33 -8.89 20.77
CA HIS A 411 -15.90 -10.28 20.62
C HIS A 411 -17.12 -11.14 20.31
N LEU A 412 -17.06 -11.83 19.18
CA LEU A 412 -18.08 -12.78 18.75
C LEU A 412 -17.65 -14.15 19.24
N GLU A 413 -18.22 -14.58 20.35
CA GLU A 413 -18.09 -15.97 20.82
C GLU A 413 -19.16 -16.81 20.12
N SER A 414 -18.77 -17.96 19.55
CA SER A 414 -19.74 -18.92 19.04
C SER A 414 -20.50 -19.53 20.23
N GLN A 415 -21.81 -19.32 20.27
CA GLN A 415 -22.71 -20.08 21.14
C GLN A 415 -22.83 -21.54 20.69
#